data_57921e1d58f479b84ca15c4abdfb2f94
#
_entry.id   57921e1d58f479b84ca15c4abdfb2f94
#
_cell.length_a   1.000
_cell.length_b   1.000
_cell.length_c   1.000
_cell.angle_alpha   90.00
_cell.angle_beta   90.00
_cell.angle_gamma   90.00
#
_symmetry.space_group_name_H-M   'P 1'
#
loop_
_entity.id
_entity.type
_entity.pdbx_description
1 polymer ?
#
loop_
_entity_poly.entity_id
_entity_poly.type
_entity_poly.pdbx_seq_one_letter_code
_entity_poly.pdbx_strand_id
1 'polypeptide(L)'
;MLFPIGSSELKNNFKIILDDFFPRYVRILDLERYHDAVQEIRIEGHTSSIWQNVPPDQAYFQNMRLSQDRTRSALQYVLALPAIRADLAWLRGHITANGLSSSKTIKKPDGSEDYERSQRVEFRVRTDAESRIAKIIETDK
;
A
#
# COMPACT_ATOMS: atom_id res chain seq x y z
N MET A 1 6.21 -14.92 -2.28
CA MET A 1 6.48 -13.59 -2.87
C MET A 1 5.34 -13.15 -3.77
N LEU A 2 5.00 -11.87 -3.75
CA LEU A 2 3.87 -11.29 -4.50
C LEU A 2 4.27 -10.92 -5.94
N PHE A 3 5.54 -10.65 -6.15
CA PHE A 3 6.13 -10.30 -7.43
C PHE A 3 7.37 -11.15 -7.69
N PRO A 4 7.71 -11.43 -8.95
CA PRO A 4 9.03 -11.98 -9.25
C PRO A 4 10.13 -10.99 -8.84
N ILE A 5 11.32 -11.49 -8.60
CA ILE A 5 12.48 -10.67 -8.21
C ILE A 5 12.72 -9.59 -9.28
N GLY A 6 12.83 -8.33 -8.83
CA GLY A 6 13.08 -7.19 -9.71
C GLY A 6 11.94 -6.84 -10.66
N SER A 7 10.78 -7.46 -10.53
CA SER A 7 9.64 -7.26 -11.42
C SER A 7 8.47 -6.59 -10.70
N SER A 8 7.68 -5.85 -11.45
CA SER A 8 6.42 -5.27 -10.99
C SER A 8 5.20 -6.05 -11.49
N GLU A 9 5.41 -7.21 -12.10
CA GLU A 9 4.34 -8.08 -12.55
C GLU A 9 3.75 -8.86 -11.38
N LEU A 10 2.41 -8.83 -11.22
CA LEU A 10 1.76 -9.54 -10.13
C LEU A 10 1.77 -11.05 -10.38
N LYS A 11 2.19 -11.81 -9.38
CA LYS A 11 2.06 -13.26 -9.41
C LYS A 11 0.61 -13.69 -9.24
N ASN A 12 0.27 -14.88 -9.73
CA ASN A 12 -1.10 -15.40 -9.62
C ASN A 12 -1.57 -15.53 -8.18
N ASN A 13 -0.70 -15.90 -7.26
CA ASN A 13 -1.06 -15.98 -5.83
C ASN A 13 -1.49 -14.61 -5.29
N PHE A 14 -0.82 -13.53 -5.71
CA PHE A 14 -1.18 -12.19 -5.29
C PHE A 14 -2.52 -11.76 -5.90
N LYS A 15 -2.73 -12.06 -7.18
CA LYS A 15 -4.00 -11.77 -7.85
C LYS A 15 -5.17 -12.44 -7.13
N ILE A 16 -5.02 -13.70 -6.74
CA ILE A 16 -6.05 -14.45 -6.00
C ILE A 16 -6.35 -13.76 -4.66
N ILE A 17 -5.31 -13.34 -3.94
CA ILE A 17 -5.46 -12.61 -2.68
C ILE A 17 -6.23 -11.30 -2.90
N LEU A 18 -5.86 -10.54 -3.93
CA LEU A 18 -6.51 -9.26 -4.23
C LEU A 18 -7.95 -9.43 -4.70
N ASP A 19 -8.24 -10.48 -5.49
CA ASP A 19 -9.59 -10.78 -5.95
C ASP A 19 -10.55 -11.00 -4.77
N ASP A 20 -10.09 -11.63 -3.72
CA ASP A 20 -10.87 -11.88 -2.51
C ASP A 20 -10.87 -10.69 -1.56
N PHE A 21 -9.70 -10.14 -1.26
CA PHE A 21 -9.53 -9.11 -0.24
C PHE A 21 -10.10 -7.76 -0.64
N PHE A 22 -9.78 -7.29 -1.84
CA PHE A 22 -10.04 -5.89 -2.20
C PHE A 22 -11.53 -5.55 -2.26
N PRO A 23 -12.41 -6.36 -2.87
CA PRO A 23 -13.84 -6.06 -2.86
C PRO A 23 -14.44 -6.01 -1.45
N ARG A 24 -14.00 -6.88 -0.55
CA ARG A 24 -14.46 -6.87 0.85
C ARG A 24 -13.98 -5.63 1.58
N TYR A 25 -12.74 -5.24 1.34
CA TYR A 25 -12.12 -4.04 1.92
C TYR A 25 -12.88 -2.78 1.50
N VAL A 26 -13.16 -2.65 0.21
CA VAL A 26 -13.92 -1.51 -0.34
C VAL A 26 -15.33 -1.45 0.24
N ARG A 27 -16.01 -2.59 0.35
CA ARG A 27 -17.36 -2.63 0.92
C ARG A 27 -17.41 -2.12 2.35
N ILE A 28 -16.41 -2.48 3.16
CA ILE A 28 -16.33 -2.01 4.56
C ILE A 28 -16.09 -0.51 4.59
N LEU A 29 -15.16 0.00 3.80
CA LEU A 29 -14.81 1.43 3.79
C LEU A 29 -15.94 2.30 3.22
N ASP A 30 -16.73 1.76 2.30
CA ASP A 30 -17.84 2.47 1.67
C ASP A 30 -19.17 2.38 2.46
N LEU A 31 -19.15 1.71 3.63
CA LEU A 31 -20.31 1.72 4.50
C LEU A 31 -20.62 3.16 4.92
N GLU A 32 -21.92 3.48 5.02
CA GLU A 32 -22.41 4.82 5.32
C GLU A 32 -21.70 5.46 6.53
N ARG A 33 -21.42 4.67 7.58
CA ARG A 33 -20.77 5.14 8.79
C ARG A 33 -19.27 5.46 8.62
N TYR A 34 -18.62 4.97 7.55
CA TYR A 34 -17.17 5.18 7.32
C TYR A 34 -16.89 6.01 6.09
N HIS A 35 -17.78 6.01 5.11
CA HIS A 35 -17.59 6.60 3.78
C HIS A 35 -17.04 8.04 3.86
N ASP A 36 -17.65 8.88 4.66
CA ASP A 36 -17.28 10.30 4.76
C ASP A 36 -16.03 10.52 5.61
N ALA A 37 -15.64 9.54 6.43
CA ALA A 37 -14.46 9.66 7.29
C ALA A 37 -13.17 9.27 6.57
N VAL A 38 -13.26 8.57 5.44
CA VAL A 38 -12.08 8.14 4.67
C VAL A 38 -11.51 9.33 3.91
N GLN A 39 -10.27 9.70 4.22
CA GLN A 39 -9.55 10.75 3.49
C GLN A 39 -8.69 10.17 2.37
N GLU A 40 -8.03 9.05 2.63
CA GLU A 40 -7.15 8.43 1.65
C GLU A 40 -7.05 6.93 1.90
N ILE A 41 -7.08 6.15 0.82
CA ILE A 41 -6.73 4.73 0.83
C ILE A 41 -5.37 4.61 0.16
N ARG A 42 -4.36 4.11 0.87
CA ARG A 42 -3.00 4.05 0.39
C ARG A 42 -2.61 2.61 0.09
N ILE A 43 -2.14 2.36 -1.14
CA ILE A 43 -1.43 1.13 -1.46
C ILE A 43 0.05 1.45 -1.27
N GLU A 44 0.71 0.81 -0.30
CA GLU A 44 2.10 1.08 0.03
C GLU A 44 2.97 -0.11 -0.35
N GLY A 45 3.96 0.13 -1.20
CA GLY A 45 4.93 -0.87 -1.59
C GLY A 45 6.23 -0.68 -0.81
N HIS A 46 6.73 -1.77 -0.24
CA HIS A 46 7.96 -1.81 0.53
C HIS A 46 8.92 -2.83 -0.06
N THR A 47 10.21 -2.55 0.03
CA THR A 47 11.25 -3.45 -0.44
C THR A 47 12.26 -3.73 0.67
N SER A 48 13.14 -4.71 0.42
CA SER A 48 14.37 -4.83 1.21
C SER A 48 15.34 -3.72 0.83
N SER A 49 16.42 -3.58 1.60
CA SER A 49 17.46 -2.59 1.33
C SER A 49 18.45 -3.03 0.25
N ILE A 50 18.35 -4.27 -0.23
CA ILE A 50 19.32 -4.85 -1.16
C ILE A 50 18.89 -4.62 -2.62
N TRP A 51 19.89 -4.26 -3.43
CA TRP A 51 19.84 -4.36 -4.88
C TRP A 51 21.19 -4.88 -5.34
N GLN A 52 21.20 -5.99 -6.11
CA GLN A 52 22.45 -6.69 -6.45
C GLN A 52 23.46 -5.78 -7.13
N ASN A 53 24.73 -5.89 -6.67
CA ASN A 53 25.92 -5.28 -7.29
C ASN A 53 25.90 -3.75 -7.35
N VAL A 54 25.12 -3.09 -6.49
CA VAL A 54 25.11 -1.63 -6.40
C VAL A 54 25.29 -1.16 -4.96
N PRO A 55 25.89 0.02 -4.75
CA PRO A 55 26.02 0.62 -3.42
C PRO A 55 24.66 0.93 -2.79
N PRO A 56 24.59 1.07 -1.45
CA PRO A 56 23.33 1.33 -0.74
C PRO A 56 22.53 2.51 -1.27
N ASP A 57 23.17 3.62 -1.63
CA ASP A 57 22.46 4.79 -2.16
C ASP A 57 21.75 4.49 -3.47
N GLN A 58 22.43 3.78 -4.39
CA GLN A 58 21.81 3.37 -5.65
C GLN A 58 20.73 2.32 -5.43
N ALA A 59 20.97 1.39 -4.49
CA ALA A 59 19.97 0.38 -4.14
C ALA A 59 18.67 1.04 -3.66
N TYR A 60 18.76 2.09 -2.84
CA TYR A 60 17.59 2.82 -2.37
C TYR A 60 16.76 3.39 -3.52
N PHE A 61 17.40 4.03 -4.50
CA PHE A 61 16.68 4.62 -5.64
C PHE A 61 16.11 3.56 -6.58
N GLN A 62 16.83 2.47 -6.82
CA GLN A 62 16.30 1.36 -7.62
C GLN A 62 15.11 0.72 -6.96
N ASN A 63 15.16 0.52 -5.66
CA ASN A 63 14.05 -0.01 -4.87
C ASN A 63 12.87 0.98 -4.80
N MET A 64 13.13 2.28 -4.80
CA MET A 64 12.08 3.29 -4.86
C MET A 64 11.29 3.16 -6.17
N ARG A 65 12.01 3.09 -7.29
CA ARG A 65 11.37 2.89 -8.60
C ARG A 65 10.57 1.60 -8.64
N LEU A 66 11.17 0.51 -8.17
CA LEU A 66 10.51 -0.80 -8.16
C LEU A 66 9.24 -0.77 -7.30
N SER A 67 9.30 -0.20 -6.10
CA SER A 67 8.15 -0.12 -5.22
C SER A 67 7.04 0.77 -5.80
N GLN A 68 7.39 1.85 -6.48
CA GLN A 68 6.41 2.69 -7.20
C GLN A 68 5.76 1.93 -8.34
N ASP A 69 6.53 1.19 -9.13
CA ASP A 69 6.00 0.39 -10.24
C ASP A 69 5.09 -0.73 -9.72
N ARG A 70 5.47 -1.37 -8.64
CA ARG A 70 4.68 -2.45 -8.03
C ARG A 70 3.34 -1.98 -7.50
N THR A 71 3.31 -0.84 -6.82
CA THR A 71 2.04 -0.28 -6.30
C THR A 71 1.14 0.21 -7.42
N ARG A 72 1.71 0.76 -8.49
CA ARG A 72 0.95 1.14 -9.67
C ARG A 72 0.32 -0.09 -10.34
N SER A 73 1.08 -1.18 -10.46
CA SER A 73 0.55 -2.44 -11.01
C SER A 73 -0.60 -2.98 -10.16
N ALA A 74 -0.45 -2.97 -8.83
CA ALA A 74 -1.51 -3.39 -7.92
C ALA A 74 -2.75 -2.50 -8.06
N LEU A 75 -2.57 -1.19 -8.15
CA LEU A 75 -3.67 -0.24 -8.33
C LEU A 75 -4.44 -0.51 -9.62
N GLN A 76 -3.72 -0.67 -10.74
CA GLN A 76 -4.36 -0.99 -12.02
C GLN A 76 -5.17 -2.28 -11.95
N TYR A 77 -4.61 -3.27 -11.30
CA TYR A 77 -5.28 -4.57 -11.17
C TYR A 77 -6.58 -4.46 -10.36
N VAL A 78 -6.51 -3.86 -9.17
CA VAL A 78 -7.69 -3.82 -8.29
C VAL A 78 -8.79 -2.91 -8.84
N LEU A 79 -8.45 -1.81 -9.50
CA LEU A 79 -9.46 -0.93 -10.10
C LEU A 79 -10.12 -1.51 -11.34
N ALA A 80 -9.52 -2.56 -11.93
CA ALA A 80 -10.11 -3.28 -13.05
C ALA A 80 -11.05 -4.42 -12.62
N LEU A 81 -11.12 -4.73 -11.32
CA LEU A 81 -11.98 -5.80 -10.84
C LEU A 81 -13.47 -5.46 -11.06
N PRO A 82 -14.24 -6.37 -11.68
CA PRO A 82 -15.67 -6.10 -11.91
C PRO A 82 -16.46 -5.85 -10.62
N ALA A 83 -16.06 -6.49 -9.53
CA ALA A 83 -16.76 -6.41 -8.24
C ALA A 83 -16.77 -5.01 -7.62
N ILE A 84 -15.83 -4.12 -7.99
CA ILE A 84 -15.74 -2.76 -7.42
C ILE A 84 -16.20 -1.68 -8.41
N ARG A 85 -16.77 -2.07 -9.53
CA ARG A 85 -17.11 -1.11 -10.58
C ARG A 85 -18.06 -0.01 -10.08
N ALA A 86 -19.00 -0.35 -9.22
CA ALA A 86 -19.94 0.62 -8.66
C ALA A 86 -19.26 1.69 -7.81
N ASP A 87 -18.11 1.36 -7.20
CA ASP A 87 -17.36 2.24 -6.31
C ASP A 87 -16.20 2.94 -7.01
N LEU A 88 -16.01 2.73 -8.32
CA LEU A 88 -14.83 3.17 -9.04
C LEU A 88 -14.61 4.69 -8.98
N ALA A 89 -15.68 5.47 -9.13
CA ALA A 89 -15.58 6.93 -9.08
C ALA A 89 -15.15 7.43 -7.70
N TRP A 90 -15.71 6.86 -6.65
CA TRP A 90 -15.32 7.18 -5.27
C TRP A 90 -13.86 6.76 -5.00
N LEU A 91 -13.48 5.57 -5.44
CA LEU A 91 -12.11 5.08 -5.28
C LEU A 91 -11.10 5.99 -5.96
N ARG A 92 -11.38 6.43 -7.21
CA ARG A 92 -10.46 7.34 -7.92
C ARG A 92 -10.22 8.65 -7.17
N GLY A 93 -11.18 9.09 -6.38
CA GLY A 93 -11.03 10.30 -5.58
C GLY A 93 -10.29 10.08 -4.25
N HIS A 94 -10.01 8.84 -3.86
CA HIS A 94 -9.50 8.53 -2.53
C HIS A 94 -8.28 7.62 -2.51
N ILE A 95 -8.04 6.83 -3.57
CA ILE A 95 -6.97 5.82 -3.54
C ILE A 95 -5.69 6.32 -4.21
N THR A 96 -4.56 6.01 -3.59
CA THR A 96 -3.23 6.36 -4.11
C THR A 96 -2.32 5.14 -4.08
N ALA A 97 -1.30 5.15 -4.95
CA ALA A 97 -0.27 4.14 -4.99
C ALA A 97 1.06 4.77 -4.59
N ASN A 98 1.72 4.21 -3.58
CA ASN A 98 2.87 4.83 -2.92
C ASN A 98 4.02 3.84 -2.82
N GLY A 99 5.16 4.18 -3.41
CA GLY A 99 6.38 3.41 -3.26
C GLY A 99 7.24 3.99 -2.15
N LEU A 100 7.63 3.16 -1.19
CA LEU A 100 8.40 3.59 -0.02
C LEU A 100 9.82 3.04 0.00
N SER A 101 10.23 2.30 -1.03
CA SER A 101 11.56 1.70 -1.10
C SER A 101 11.86 0.87 0.17
N SER A 102 13.06 1.01 0.69
CA SER A 102 13.50 0.34 1.92
C SER A 102 13.40 1.23 3.16
N SER A 103 12.53 2.26 3.12
CA SER A 103 12.42 3.20 4.23
C SER A 103 11.82 2.56 5.50
N LYS A 104 11.09 1.45 5.36
CA LYS A 104 10.42 0.76 6.48
C LYS A 104 10.64 -0.74 6.39
N THR A 105 11.88 -1.16 6.57
CA THR A 105 12.24 -2.58 6.56
C THR A 105 11.74 -3.28 7.82
N ILE A 106 11.53 -4.58 7.71
CA ILE A 106 11.17 -5.44 8.84
C ILE A 106 12.44 -6.09 9.37
N LYS A 107 12.56 -6.14 10.69
CA LYS A 107 13.71 -6.73 11.34
C LYS A 107 13.36 -8.07 12.00
N LYS A 108 14.35 -8.96 12.03
CA LYS A 108 14.28 -10.20 12.81
C LYS A 108 14.45 -9.88 14.29
N PRO A 109 14.13 -10.83 15.20
CA PRO A 109 14.36 -10.62 16.64
C PRO A 109 15.79 -10.27 17.02
N ASP A 110 16.79 -10.69 16.21
CA ASP A 110 18.20 -10.39 16.47
C ASP A 110 18.62 -8.99 15.99
N GLY A 111 17.70 -8.21 15.40
CA GLY A 111 17.96 -6.87 14.90
C GLY A 111 18.41 -6.78 13.45
N SER A 112 18.71 -7.90 12.80
CA SER A 112 19.06 -7.92 11.38
C SER A 112 17.81 -7.76 10.52
N GLU A 113 17.99 -7.28 9.29
CA GLU A 113 16.88 -7.11 8.36
C GLU A 113 16.33 -8.45 7.90
N ASP A 114 15.00 -8.57 7.90
CA ASP A 114 14.29 -9.68 7.29
C ASP A 114 14.00 -9.29 5.83
N TYR A 115 14.85 -9.71 4.90
CA TYR A 115 14.78 -9.31 3.51
C TYR A 115 13.49 -9.76 2.83
N GLU A 116 13.04 -10.95 3.15
CA GLU A 116 11.83 -11.50 2.54
C GLU A 116 10.57 -10.76 3.04
N ARG A 117 10.43 -10.60 4.35
CA ARG A 117 9.27 -9.93 4.95
C ARG A 117 9.25 -8.43 4.70
N SER A 118 10.40 -7.81 4.44
CA SER A 118 10.47 -6.40 4.08
C SER A 118 9.82 -6.13 2.73
N GLN A 119 9.81 -7.11 1.82
CA GLN A 119 9.17 -6.99 0.51
C GLN A 119 7.68 -7.30 0.64
N ARG A 120 6.86 -6.25 0.70
CA ARG A 120 5.43 -6.41 0.93
C ARG A 120 4.63 -5.25 0.34
N VAL A 121 3.32 -5.47 0.26
CA VAL A 121 2.34 -4.44 -0.08
C VAL A 121 1.40 -4.30 1.11
N GLU A 122 1.18 -3.08 1.56
CA GLU A 122 0.24 -2.79 2.65
C GLU A 122 -0.87 -1.88 2.13
N PHE A 123 -2.09 -2.11 2.62
CA PHE A 123 -3.23 -1.24 2.39
C PHE A 123 -3.48 -0.46 3.68
N ARG A 124 -3.43 0.87 3.59
CA ARG A 124 -3.64 1.73 4.75
C ARG A 124 -4.76 2.72 4.47
N VAL A 125 -5.57 2.99 5.48
CA VAL A 125 -6.62 4.00 5.41
C VAL A 125 -6.23 5.16 6.30
N ARG A 126 -6.28 6.37 5.72
CA ARG A 126 -6.18 7.59 6.51
C ARG A 126 -7.58 8.16 6.68
N THR A 127 -7.95 8.44 7.91
CA THR A 127 -9.26 9.01 8.26
C THR A 127 -9.10 10.41 8.83
N ASP A 128 -10.23 11.07 9.10
CA ASP A 128 -10.25 12.39 9.70
C ASP A 128 -10.11 12.37 11.23
N ALA A 129 -9.86 11.22 11.84
CA ALA A 129 -9.78 11.07 13.29
C ALA A 129 -8.75 11.99 13.92
N GLU A 130 -7.57 12.15 13.32
CA GLU A 130 -6.52 13.05 13.83
C GLU A 130 -6.99 14.50 13.84
N SER A 131 -7.66 14.93 12.77
CA SER A 131 -8.21 16.29 12.69
C SER A 131 -9.25 16.55 13.75
N ARG A 132 -10.10 15.55 14.04
CA ARG A 132 -11.12 15.66 15.09
C ARG A 132 -10.49 15.76 16.47
N ILE A 133 -9.46 14.96 16.73
CA ILE A 133 -8.73 15.01 18.01
C ILE A 133 -8.07 16.37 18.21
N ALA A 134 -7.42 16.90 17.17
CA ALA A 134 -6.79 18.22 17.23
C ALA A 134 -7.79 19.33 17.54
N LYS A 135 -8.99 19.29 16.94
CA LYS A 135 -10.05 20.26 17.21
C LYS A 135 -10.55 20.20 18.65
N ILE A 136 -10.65 19.02 19.22
CA ILE A 136 -11.05 18.84 20.63
C ILE A 136 -10.00 19.47 21.54
N ILE A 137 -8.72 19.22 21.29
CA ILE A 137 -7.62 19.78 22.08
C ILE A 137 -7.62 21.32 22.02
N GLU A 138 -7.83 21.90 20.85
CA GLU A 138 -7.91 23.35 20.68
C GLU A 138 -9.09 23.96 21.40
N THR A 139 -10.20 23.26 21.46
CA THR A 139 -11.42 23.74 22.16
C THR A 139 -11.24 23.76 23.68
N ASP A 140 -10.44 22.84 24.23
CA ASP A 140 -10.17 22.75 25.66
C ASP A 140 -9.14 23.77 26.16
N LYS A 141 -8.53 24.52 25.29
CA LYS A 141 -7.63 25.62 25.63
C LYS A 141 -8.39 26.94 25.73
#